data_eb09a063b8e7ade542d797e1f33af7f0
#
_entry.id   eb09a063b8e7ade542d797e1f33af7f0
#
_cell.length_a   1.000
_cell.length_b   1.000
_cell.length_c   1.000
_cell.angle_alpha   90.00
_cell.angle_beta   90.00
_cell.angle_gamma   90.00
#
_symmetry.space_group_name_H-M   'P 1'
#
loop_
_entity.id
_entity.type
_entity.pdbx_description
1 polymer ?
#
loop_
_entity_poly.entity_id
_entity_poly.type
_entity_poly.pdbx_seq_one_letter_code
_entity_poly.pdbx_strand_id
1 'polypeptide(L)'
;MTEQQLNLLQETDTIIPLIEKGTSFLTEYPDNNSIKIKESGVYFISFLLCGATNEDCSLTMSVRANGLLQPATYITSEFQAQIINCIHGSTIVSLNENDLVTLHVKPSMTVNMIFNGSTNTMLSVAKIH
;
A
#
# COMPACT_ATOMS: atom_id res chain seq x y z
N MET A 1 -13.14 -18.43 -5.96
CA MET A 1 -12.33 -17.32 -5.50
C MET A 1 -10.91 -17.44 -6.03
N THR A 2 -10.35 -16.36 -6.47
CA THR A 2 -9.02 -16.38 -7.07
C THR A 2 -7.97 -16.02 -6.04
N GLU A 3 -7.01 -16.88 -5.87
CA GLU A 3 -5.82 -16.61 -5.07
C GLU A 3 -4.88 -15.74 -5.90
N GLN A 4 -4.35 -14.70 -5.31
CA GLN A 4 -3.38 -13.83 -5.97
C GLN A 4 -2.02 -13.98 -5.31
N GLN A 5 -0.98 -13.93 -6.14
CA GLN A 5 0.39 -13.99 -5.69
C GLN A 5 1.12 -12.73 -6.12
N LEU A 6 1.97 -12.23 -5.25
CA LEU A 6 2.84 -11.11 -5.53
C LEU A 6 4.28 -11.55 -5.29
N ASN A 7 5.08 -11.48 -6.34
CA ASN A 7 6.48 -11.88 -6.27
C ASN A 7 7.31 -10.66 -5.89
N LEU A 8 7.89 -10.70 -4.68
CA LEU A 8 8.64 -9.57 -4.12
C LEU A 8 10.13 -9.88 -4.17
N LEU A 9 10.89 -9.03 -4.84
CA LEU A 9 12.34 -9.16 -4.98
C LEU A 9 13.05 -8.47 -3.83
N GLN A 10 14.10 -9.10 -3.32
CA GLN A 10 14.88 -8.62 -2.18
C GLN A 10 15.28 -7.16 -2.33
N GLU A 11 15.01 -6.36 -1.29
CA GLU A 11 15.40 -4.95 -1.18
C GLU A 11 14.90 -4.09 -2.36
N THR A 12 13.83 -4.51 -3.03
CA THR A 12 13.24 -3.80 -4.16
C THR A 12 11.84 -3.33 -3.81
N ASP A 13 11.57 -2.03 -3.96
CA ASP A 13 10.22 -1.50 -3.78
C ASP A 13 9.32 -1.97 -4.92
N THR A 14 8.17 -2.52 -4.57
CA THR A 14 7.16 -2.94 -5.54
C THR A 14 5.87 -2.20 -5.26
N ILE A 15 5.27 -1.63 -6.30
CA ILE A 15 3.96 -0.98 -6.18
C ILE A 15 2.91 -2.06 -6.02
N ILE A 16 2.09 -1.92 -4.98
CA ILE A 16 1.05 -2.89 -4.68
C ILE A 16 -0.20 -2.55 -5.48
N PRO A 17 -0.79 -3.51 -6.21
CA PRO A 17 -2.08 -3.30 -6.86
C PRO A 17 -3.16 -3.06 -5.81
N LEU A 18 -4.00 -2.05 -6.04
CA LEU A 18 -5.08 -1.70 -5.14
C LEU A 18 -6.32 -2.50 -5.51
N ILE A 19 -6.46 -3.66 -4.86
CA ILE A 19 -7.54 -4.60 -5.16
C ILE A 19 -8.88 -4.05 -4.66
N GLU A 20 -8.87 -3.54 -3.43
CA GLU A 20 -10.05 -2.91 -2.83
C GLU A 20 -9.89 -1.40 -2.93
N LYS A 21 -10.78 -0.76 -3.67
CA LYS A 21 -10.76 0.68 -3.83
C LYS A 21 -11.74 1.32 -2.86
N GLY A 22 -11.26 2.29 -2.10
CA GLY A 22 -12.10 3.01 -1.16
C GLY A 22 -12.98 4.05 -1.84
N THR A 23 -13.61 4.90 -1.04
CA THR A 23 -14.44 5.99 -1.53
C THR A 23 -13.60 6.99 -2.30
N SER A 24 -14.07 7.39 -3.49
CA SER A 24 -13.34 8.30 -4.35
C SER A 24 -13.93 9.70 -4.35
N PHE A 25 -13.89 10.38 -3.21
CA PHE A 25 -14.28 11.77 -3.11
C PHE A 25 -13.05 12.66 -3.27
N LEU A 26 -13.05 13.51 -4.31
CA LEU A 26 -11.92 14.38 -4.66
C LEU A 26 -10.64 13.60 -5.01
N THR A 27 -10.82 12.31 -5.33
CA THR A 27 -9.75 11.43 -5.81
C THR A 27 -10.30 10.62 -6.97
N GLU A 28 -9.42 10.01 -7.76
CA GLU A 28 -9.82 9.07 -8.79
C GLU A 28 -8.79 7.96 -8.90
N TYR A 29 -9.20 6.84 -9.49
CA TYR A 29 -8.35 5.67 -9.67
C TYR A 29 -8.00 5.56 -11.15
N PRO A 30 -6.90 6.21 -11.62
CA PRO A 30 -6.54 6.17 -13.04
C PRO A 30 -6.15 4.76 -13.51
N ASP A 31 -5.69 3.92 -12.58
CA ASP A 31 -5.37 2.53 -12.85
C ASP A 31 -5.53 1.73 -11.56
N ASN A 32 -5.05 0.46 -11.54
CA ASN A 32 -5.15 -0.39 -10.35
C ASN A 32 -4.04 -0.16 -9.35
N ASN A 33 -3.09 0.72 -9.63
CA ASN A 33 -1.88 0.89 -8.81
C ASN A 33 -1.78 2.25 -8.12
N SER A 34 -2.66 3.19 -8.44
CA SER A 34 -2.52 4.55 -7.91
C SER A 34 -3.86 5.22 -7.66
N ILE A 35 -3.80 6.25 -6.82
CA ILE A 35 -4.91 7.15 -6.56
C ILE A 35 -4.45 8.55 -6.98
N LYS A 36 -5.24 9.22 -7.81
CA LYS A 36 -4.94 10.58 -8.26
C LYS A 36 -5.71 11.59 -7.43
N ILE A 37 -4.99 12.63 -6.98
CA ILE A 37 -5.57 13.71 -6.18
C ILE A 37 -6.19 14.74 -7.13
N LYS A 38 -7.47 15.07 -6.91
CA LYS A 38 -8.21 15.98 -7.78
C LYS A 38 -8.20 17.42 -7.28
N GLU A 39 -7.90 17.64 -6.02
CA GLU A 39 -7.90 18.96 -5.42
C GLU A 39 -6.81 19.05 -4.35
N SER A 40 -5.96 20.08 -4.42
CA SER A 40 -4.93 20.30 -3.41
C SER A 40 -5.54 20.51 -2.04
N GLY A 41 -4.89 19.98 -1.01
CA GLY A 41 -5.36 20.14 0.37
C GLY A 41 -4.65 19.22 1.33
N VAL A 42 -5.23 19.08 2.51
CA VAL A 42 -4.73 18.20 3.56
C VAL A 42 -5.54 16.90 3.52
N TYR A 43 -4.83 15.78 3.52
CA TYR A 43 -5.46 14.47 3.35
C TYR A 43 -5.08 13.54 4.49
N PHE A 44 -6.05 12.72 4.90
CA PHE A 44 -5.81 11.57 5.77
C PHE A 44 -5.57 10.35 4.88
N ILE A 45 -4.43 9.69 5.09
CA ILE A 45 -4.06 8.47 4.36
C ILE A 45 -4.08 7.30 5.34
N SER A 46 -4.75 6.23 4.96
CA SER A 46 -4.79 4.99 5.73
C SER A 46 -4.44 3.84 4.79
N PHE A 47 -3.62 2.91 5.25
CA PHE A 47 -3.16 1.82 4.39
C PHE A 47 -3.05 0.51 5.17
N LEU A 48 -3.22 -0.60 4.44
CA LEU A 48 -3.25 -1.94 4.99
C LEU A 48 -2.69 -2.92 3.96
N LEU A 49 -1.88 -3.87 4.44
CA LEU A 49 -1.44 -5.01 3.65
C LEU A 49 -1.53 -6.26 4.52
N CYS A 50 -2.30 -7.24 4.09
CA CYS A 50 -2.44 -8.53 4.77
C CYS A 50 -2.18 -9.65 3.79
N GLY A 51 -1.43 -10.66 4.22
CA GLY A 51 -1.16 -11.82 3.40
C GLY A 51 -0.21 -12.76 4.08
N ALA A 52 0.10 -13.87 3.40
CA ALA A 52 1.04 -14.87 3.87
C ALA A 52 2.24 -14.92 2.95
N THR A 53 3.43 -15.00 3.52
CA THR A 53 4.67 -15.16 2.74
C THR A 53 5.12 -16.62 2.78
N ASN A 54 5.88 -17.05 1.76
CA ASN A 54 6.38 -18.43 1.73
C ASN A 54 7.60 -18.63 2.62
N GLU A 55 8.23 -17.54 3.08
CA GLU A 55 9.40 -17.56 3.95
C GLU A 55 9.27 -16.52 5.03
N ASP A 56 9.96 -16.72 6.16
CA ASP A 56 10.08 -15.68 7.18
C ASP A 56 10.84 -14.50 6.59
N CYS A 57 10.32 -13.29 6.77
CA CYS A 57 10.96 -12.09 6.24
C CYS A 57 10.43 -10.85 6.93
N SER A 58 11.11 -9.73 6.72
CA SER A 58 10.58 -8.42 7.09
C SER A 58 10.01 -7.76 5.86
N LEU A 59 8.86 -7.14 5.97
CA LEU A 59 8.28 -6.33 4.90
C LEU A 59 8.21 -4.88 5.37
N THR A 60 8.65 -3.97 4.50
CA THR A 60 8.58 -2.53 4.76
C THR A 60 7.58 -1.93 3.80
N MET A 61 6.53 -1.31 4.34
CA MET A 61 5.55 -0.57 3.55
C MET A 61 5.89 0.90 3.52
N SER A 62 5.51 1.56 2.44
CA SER A 62 5.57 3.01 2.36
C SER A 62 4.50 3.52 1.42
N VAL A 63 4.07 4.76 1.65
CA VAL A 63 3.17 5.48 0.75
C VAL A 63 3.99 6.58 0.09
N ARG A 64 3.85 6.71 -1.21
CA ARG A 64 4.57 7.73 -1.99
C ARG A 64 3.59 8.56 -2.79
N ALA A 65 3.91 9.83 -2.93
CA ALA A 65 3.17 10.74 -3.81
C ALA A 65 4.16 11.18 -4.90
N ASN A 66 3.88 10.84 -6.15
CA ASN A 66 4.78 11.08 -7.29
C ASN A 66 6.19 10.55 -7.04
N GLY A 67 6.29 9.38 -6.38
CA GLY A 67 7.56 8.75 -6.05
C GLY A 67 8.22 9.27 -4.78
N LEU A 68 7.70 10.31 -4.15
CA LEU A 68 8.26 10.87 -2.93
C LEU A 68 7.64 10.20 -1.69
N LEU A 69 8.51 9.70 -0.81
CA LEU A 69 8.07 9.07 0.43
C LEU A 69 7.32 10.06 1.31
N GLN A 70 6.13 9.65 1.74
CA GLN A 70 5.33 10.50 2.62
C GLN A 70 5.70 10.25 4.08
N PRO A 71 5.68 11.30 4.92
CA PRO A 71 6.05 11.17 6.33
C PRO A 71 5.18 10.15 7.07
N ALA A 72 5.81 9.43 8.01
CA ALA A 72 5.14 8.48 8.91
C ALA A 72 4.47 7.29 8.21
N THR A 73 4.86 6.98 6.95
CA THR A 73 4.31 5.83 6.23
C THR A 73 5.30 4.69 6.05
N TYR A 74 6.55 4.88 6.45
CA TYR A 74 7.61 3.87 6.29
C TYR A 74 7.59 2.95 7.52
N ILE A 75 6.95 1.78 7.36
CA ILE A 75 6.69 0.87 8.47
C ILE A 75 7.22 -0.52 8.12
N THR A 76 8.01 -1.09 9.02
CA THR A 76 8.55 -2.44 8.86
C THR A 76 7.89 -3.38 9.85
N SER A 77 7.54 -4.57 9.39
CA SER A 77 6.94 -5.61 10.24
C SER A 77 7.49 -6.97 9.85
N GLU A 78 7.58 -7.84 10.84
CA GLU A 78 8.03 -9.22 10.64
C GLU A 78 6.88 -10.08 10.17
N PHE A 79 7.11 -10.86 9.11
CA PHE A 79 6.15 -11.82 8.61
C PHE A 79 6.69 -13.22 8.81
N GLN A 80 5.91 -14.08 9.46
CA GLN A 80 6.23 -15.49 9.62
C GLN A 80 5.67 -16.28 8.44
N ALA A 81 6.46 -17.22 7.94
CA ALA A 81 6.09 -18.04 6.78
C ALA A 81 4.76 -18.76 7.01
N GLN A 82 3.93 -18.81 5.99
CA GLN A 82 2.67 -19.58 5.94
C GLN A 82 1.58 -19.07 6.88
N ILE A 83 1.78 -17.93 7.54
CA ILE A 83 0.81 -17.35 8.45
C ILE A 83 0.40 -15.99 7.91
N ILE A 84 -0.90 -15.69 7.94
CA ILE A 84 -1.39 -14.39 7.53
C ILE A 84 -0.99 -13.34 8.57
N ASN A 85 -0.28 -12.33 8.13
CA ASN A 85 0.11 -11.17 8.93
C ASN A 85 -0.35 -9.91 8.23
N CYS A 86 -0.52 -8.84 9.00
CA CYS A 86 -0.95 -7.55 8.47
C CYS A 86 -0.02 -6.43 8.90
N ILE A 87 0.18 -5.48 7.99
CA ILE A 87 0.81 -4.20 8.28
C ILE A 87 -0.23 -3.13 8.01
N HIS A 88 -0.34 -2.15 8.88
CA HIS A 88 -1.23 -1.02 8.65
C HIS A 88 -0.65 0.25 9.23
N GLY A 89 -1.13 1.38 8.75
CA GLY A 89 -0.71 2.66 9.27
C GLY A 89 -1.59 3.77 8.72
N SER A 90 -1.36 4.98 9.22
CA SER A 90 -2.07 6.15 8.77
C SER A 90 -1.23 7.40 8.99
N THR A 91 -1.53 8.45 8.23
CA THR A 91 -0.84 9.73 8.37
C THR A 91 -1.72 10.84 7.81
N ILE A 92 -1.36 12.07 8.14
CA ILE A 92 -1.99 13.27 7.59
C ILE A 92 -0.91 14.05 6.86
N VAL A 93 -1.15 14.35 5.59
CA VAL A 93 -0.18 15.04 4.75
C VAL A 93 -0.87 16.04 3.82
N SER A 94 -0.09 17.01 3.34
CA SER A 94 -0.55 17.92 2.28
C SER A 94 -0.23 17.29 0.93
N LEU A 95 -1.23 17.27 0.06
CA LEU A 95 -1.08 16.74 -1.30
C LEU A 95 -1.57 17.80 -2.29
N ASN A 96 -1.01 17.77 -3.48
CA ASN A 96 -1.35 18.71 -4.54
C ASN A 96 -2.23 18.05 -5.60
N GLU A 97 -3.00 18.88 -6.28
CA GLU A 97 -3.79 18.43 -7.42
C GLU A 97 -2.88 17.68 -8.41
N ASN A 98 -3.38 16.55 -8.91
CA ASN A 98 -2.69 15.66 -9.85
C ASN A 98 -1.58 14.80 -9.24
N ASP A 99 -1.33 14.86 -7.94
CA ASP A 99 -0.42 13.92 -7.29
C ASP A 99 -0.95 12.49 -7.46
N LEU A 100 -0.04 11.57 -7.74
CA LEU A 100 -0.35 10.14 -7.81
C LEU A 100 0.17 9.45 -6.55
N VAL A 101 -0.75 8.89 -5.78
CA VAL A 101 -0.43 8.25 -4.51
C VAL A 101 -0.36 6.74 -4.74
N THR A 102 0.74 6.13 -4.32
CA THR A 102 0.99 4.69 -4.50
C THR A 102 1.40 4.06 -3.19
N LEU A 103 1.11 2.77 -3.05
CA LEU A 103 1.49 1.96 -1.91
C LEU A 103 2.59 1.00 -2.33
N HIS A 104 3.70 0.99 -1.57
CA HIS A 104 4.87 0.20 -1.89
C HIS A 104 5.19 -0.79 -0.79
N VAL A 105 5.77 -1.92 -1.15
CA VAL A 105 6.33 -2.88 -0.20
C VAL A 105 7.73 -3.29 -0.65
N LYS A 106 8.62 -3.46 0.32
CA LYS A 106 9.99 -3.90 0.08
C LYS A 106 10.32 -5.03 1.06
N PRO A 107 10.66 -6.23 0.58
CA PRO A 107 11.00 -7.35 1.46
C PRO A 107 12.48 -7.36 1.81
N SER A 108 12.82 -7.96 2.95
CA SER A 108 14.21 -8.17 3.34
C SER A 108 14.88 -9.29 2.53
N MET A 109 14.07 -10.14 1.90
CA MET A 109 14.56 -11.20 1.02
C MET A 109 13.50 -11.47 -0.04
N THR A 110 13.87 -12.15 -1.11
CA THR A 110 12.92 -12.51 -2.17
C THR A 110 11.90 -13.50 -1.64
N VAL A 111 10.62 -13.13 -1.71
CA VAL A 111 9.52 -13.98 -1.23
C VAL A 111 8.33 -13.87 -2.17
N ASN A 112 7.46 -14.86 -2.10
CA ASN A 112 6.14 -14.79 -2.70
C ASN A 112 5.13 -14.50 -1.61
N MET A 113 4.26 -13.54 -1.84
CA MET A 113 3.18 -13.20 -0.94
C MET A 113 1.87 -13.63 -1.56
N ILE A 114 1.06 -14.32 -0.76
CA ILE A 114 -0.22 -14.89 -1.21
C ILE A 114 -1.35 -14.13 -0.52
N PHE A 115 -2.31 -13.70 -1.31
CA PHE A 115 -3.50 -13.01 -0.84
C PHE A 115 -4.70 -13.94 -1.00
N ASN A 116 -5.40 -14.22 0.09
CA ASN A 116 -6.54 -15.14 0.10
C ASN A 116 -7.84 -14.39 0.36
N GLY A 117 -8.55 -14.06 -0.68
CA GLY A 117 -9.99 -13.84 -0.67
C GLY A 117 -10.60 -12.66 0.06
N SER A 118 -10.10 -12.18 1.14
CA SER A 118 -10.65 -11.01 1.82
C SER A 118 -9.88 -9.76 1.42
N THR A 119 -10.15 -8.63 2.04
CA THR A 119 -9.41 -7.40 1.80
C THR A 119 -7.96 -7.62 2.18
N ASN A 120 -7.06 -7.60 1.19
CA ASN A 120 -5.65 -7.88 1.38
C ASN A 120 -4.80 -6.62 1.33
N THR A 121 -5.18 -5.68 0.48
CA THR A 121 -4.50 -4.39 0.37
C THR A 121 -5.55 -3.30 0.35
N MET A 122 -5.26 -2.22 1.02
CA MET A 122 -6.15 -1.05 1.01
C MET A 122 -5.30 0.20 1.09
N LEU A 123 -5.64 1.17 0.28
CA LEU A 123 -5.12 2.53 0.39
C LEU A 123 -6.32 3.45 0.33
N SER A 124 -6.53 4.20 1.39
CA SER A 124 -7.62 5.15 1.49
C SER A 124 -7.05 6.55 1.65
N VAL A 125 -7.52 7.49 0.84
CA VAL A 125 -7.04 8.86 0.85
C VAL A 125 -8.26 9.77 0.89
N ALA A 126 -8.41 10.50 1.99
CA ALA A 126 -9.60 11.34 2.22
C ALA A 126 -9.17 12.77 2.54
N LYS A 127 -9.72 13.73 1.80
CA LYS A 127 -9.44 15.15 2.05
C LYS A 127 -10.13 15.58 3.33
N ILE A 128 -9.38 16.24 4.23
CA ILE A 128 -9.90 16.70 5.51
C ILE A 128 -9.83 18.22 5.64
N HIS A 129 -9.11 18.90 4.78
CA HIS A 129 -9.04 20.36 4.82
C HIS A 129 -8.67 20.97 3.48
#